data_cee75749febfe664f24484afc5441c25
#
_entry.id   cee75749febfe664f24484afc5441c25
#
_cell.length_a   1.000
_cell.length_b   1.000
_cell.length_c   1.000
_cell.angle_alpha   90.00
_cell.angle_beta   90.00
_cell.angle_gamma   90.00
#
_symmetry.space_group_name_H-M   'P 1'
#
loop_
_entity.id
_entity.type
_entity.pdbx_description
1 polymer ?
#
loop_
_entity_poly.entity_id
_entity_poly.type
_entity_poly.pdbx_seq_one_letter_code
_entity_poly.pdbx_strand_id
1 'polypeptide(L)'
;MGIFEPYRAIGYITSGVPFSVQRLGTETFVTVTVGKAFQIYNCSNLKLMLIGPQLPKKIRALASYRDFTFAAYGTDIAVFKRAHQVANWSGHNAKVNFLLLFGDHILSVDADGNVFIWSFKGIEDNPAPIEHIKLDANFTPTCIMHPDTYLNKVLIGSQEGSLQLWNISAKKKLYEFKGWNSSICSCVSSPALDVTAVGCSDGTIHVHNIRYDKEVVTFKHSARGTVTALSFSTDGQPLLASGGSSGVISIWNLEKKRLQSVIREAHESSIISLHFFANEPVLMSSSADNSIKMWIFDTSDGDPRLLRFRSGHSAPPLCIRFYANGRHILSAGQDRAFRLFSVIQDQQSRELSQGHISKRAKKLRMKEEELKLKPVIAFDCAEIRERDWCNVVTCHMDTEQAYVWRLQNFVIGEHILRPCPENPTPVKACAISACGNFAVLGTAGGWIERFNLQSGISRGSYVDTPKGSAHDGEVVGVACDSTNTLMISAGYHGDIKVWDFKGCYVKSSWEIGCTVVKIVYNRLNGLLATVTDDLVIRLYDVVALRMVRKFEGHTDRITDLCFSEDGKWLLSSSMDGSLRIWDVVLARQIDAIHVDVSITALSLSPNMDVLATTHVDQKGVYLW
;
A
#
# COMPACT_ATOMS: atom_id res chain seq x y z
N MET A 1 22.43 13.45 -12.65
CA MET A 1 21.55 13.45 -11.46
C MET A 1 20.25 14.08 -11.88
N GLY A 2 19.12 13.41 -11.64
CA GLY A 2 17.78 13.97 -11.85
C GLY A 2 17.46 15.04 -10.79
N ILE A 3 16.43 15.84 -11.04
CA ILE A 3 15.94 16.84 -10.07
C ILE A 3 15.34 16.15 -8.84
N PHE A 4 14.68 15.02 -9.04
CA PHE A 4 14.10 14.19 -7.97
C PHE A 4 14.80 12.83 -7.90
N GLU A 5 15.06 12.38 -6.68
CA GLU A 5 15.62 11.06 -6.39
C GLU A 5 14.68 10.29 -5.45
N PRO A 6 14.60 8.95 -5.59
CA PRO A 6 13.75 8.14 -4.73
C PRO A 6 14.16 8.27 -3.26
N TYR A 7 13.26 8.75 -2.41
CA TYR A 7 13.53 8.96 -0.99
C TYR A 7 12.96 7.83 -0.13
N ARG A 8 11.64 7.70 -0.07
CA ARG A 8 10.96 6.65 0.72
C ARG A 8 9.53 6.40 0.26
N ALA A 9 8.93 5.29 0.73
CA ALA A 9 7.50 5.04 0.60
C ALA A 9 6.78 5.30 1.93
N ILE A 10 5.62 5.97 1.88
CA ILE A 10 4.73 6.22 3.01
C ILE A 10 3.46 5.38 2.83
N GLY A 11 2.87 4.90 3.95
CA GLY A 11 1.66 4.08 3.89
C GLY A 11 1.87 2.71 3.26
N TYR A 12 3.12 2.32 3.01
CA TYR A 12 3.49 0.97 2.62
C TYR A 12 4.13 0.31 3.83
N ILE A 13 3.43 -0.64 4.47
CA ILE A 13 3.80 -1.22 5.76
C ILE A 13 4.47 -2.58 5.56
N THR A 14 3.93 -3.42 4.66
CA THR A 14 4.49 -4.74 4.38
C THR A 14 4.21 -5.16 2.94
N SER A 15 5.20 -5.78 2.30
CA SER A 15 5.04 -6.51 1.06
C SER A 15 4.81 -8.00 1.35
N GLY A 16 4.41 -8.81 0.40
CA GLY A 16 4.09 -10.22 0.60
C GLY A 16 5.26 -11.14 1.03
N VAL A 17 6.21 -10.66 1.82
CA VAL A 17 7.38 -11.38 2.34
C VAL A 17 7.24 -11.54 3.86
N PRO A 18 7.53 -12.71 4.43
CA PRO A 18 7.55 -12.91 5.86
C PRO A 18 8.47 -11.92 6.58
N PHE A 19 8.01 -11.37 7.69
CA PHE A 19 8.81 -10.48 8.52
C PHE A 19 9.81 -11.27 9.38
N SER A 20 10.89 -10.62 9.79
CA SER A 20 11.86 -11.16 10.73
C SER A 20 11.73 -10.46 12.08
N VAL A 21 11.68 -11.23 13.17
CA VAL A 21 11.62 -10.72 14.54
C VAL A 21 12.93 -10.98 15.24
N GLN A 22 13.41 -9.99 15.98
CA GLN A 22 14.60 -10.14 16.83
C GLN A 22 14.39 -9.41 18.14
N ARG A 23 14.97 -9.95 19.22
CA ARG A 23 15.00 -9.33 20.53
C ARG A 23 16.41 -8.81 20.80
N LEU A 24 16.53 -7.53 21.13
CA LEU A 24 17.78 -6.87 21.51
C LEU A 24 17.62 -6.29 22.92
N GLY A 25 18.22 -6.94 23.89
CA GLY A 25 18.02 -6.61 25.31
C GLY A 25 16.57 -6.83 25.74
N THR A 26 15.92 -5.78 26.18
CA THR A 26 14.50 -5.78 26.62
C THR A 26 13.51 -5.43 25.53
N GLU A 27 13.99 -4.98 24.37
CA GLU A 27 13.14 -4.53 23.28
C GLU A 27 13.06 -5.55 22.15
N THR A 28 11.88 -5.67 21.56
CA THR A 28 11.61 -6.52 20.39
C THR A 28 11.46 -5.64 19.16
N PHE A 29 12.18 -6.00 18.11
CA PHE A 29 12.14 -5.34 16.81
C PHE A 29 11.61 -6.27 15.75
N VAL A 30 10.84 -5.70 14.83
CA VAL A 30 10.39 -6.41 13.64
C VAL A 30 10.91 -5.70 12.39
N THR A 31 11.52 -6.49 11.50
CA THR A 31 11.98 -6.02 10.21
C THR A 31 11.02 -6.52 9.14
N VAL A 32 10.49 -5.61 8.33
CA VAL A 32 9.54 -5.90 7.27
C VAL A 32 10.06 -5.39 5.93
N THR A 33 9.63 -6.01 4.85
CA THR A 33 9.96 -5.57 3.50
C THR A 33 8.90 -4.61 2.97
N VAL A 34 9.34 -3.58 2.27
CA VAL A 34 8.51 -2.58 1.61
C VAL A 34 8.98 -2.47 0.15
N GLY A 35 8.59 -3.44 -0.66
CA GLY A 35 8.98 -3.51 -2.06
C GLY A 35 10.49 -3.71 -2.27
N LYS A 36 11.22 -2.66 -2.61
CA LYS A 36 12.67 -2.65 -2.82
C LYS A 36 13.48 -2.25 -1.58
N ALA A 37 12.83 -1.89 -0.48
CA ALA A 37 13.46 -1.47 0.77
C ALA A 37 12.95 -2.32 1.94
N PHE A 38 13.53 -2.14 3.12
CA PHE A 38 13.04 -2.71 4.37
C PHE A 38 12.84 -1.63 5.42
N GLN A 39 12.02 -1.92 6.41
CA GLN A 39 11.72 -1.04 7.53
C GLN A 39 11.82 -1.81 8.84
N ILE A 40 12.37 -1.18 9.87
CA ILE A 40 12.49 -1.75 11.21
C ILE A 40 11.56 -1.00 12.16
N TYR A 41 10.66 -1.73 12.80
CA TYR A 41 9.74 -1.21 13.80
C TYR A 41 10.10 -1.72 15.19
N ASN A 42 9.97 -0.84 16.19
CA ASN A 42 9.97 -1.24 17.58
C ASN A 42 8.58 -1.75 17.97
N CYS A 43 8.48 -2.98 18.47
CA CYS A 43 7.20 -3.62 18.78
C CYS A 43 6.47 -3.00 19.96
N SER A 44 7.16 -2.29 20.87
CA SER A 44 6.53 -1.68 22.04
C SER A 44 5.40 -0.70 21.67
N ASN A 45 5.55 0.04 20.59
CA ASN A 45 4.55 1.02 20.05
C ASN A 45 4.39 0.97 18.54
N LEU A 46 4.93 -0.01 17.87
CA LEU A 46 5.03 -0.11 16.41
C LEU A 46 5.61 1.18 15.78
N LYS A 47 6.60 1.76 16.45
CA LYS A 47 7.28 2.96 15.97
C LYS A 47 8.31 2.58 14.92
N LEU A 48 8.28 3.26 13.78
CA LEU A 48 9.32 3.14 12.77
C LEU A 48 10.63 3.70 13.30
N MET A 49 11.66 2.85 13.34
CA MET A 49 12.99 3.18 13.86
C MET A 49 13.97 3.46 12.75
N LEU A 50 13.92 2.67 11.66
CA LEU A 50 14.87 2.74 10.58
C LEU A 50 14.23 2.35 9.25
N ILE A 51 14.65 3.02 8.18
CA ILE A 51 14.33 2.69 6.79
C ILE A 51 15.64 2.33 6.09
N GLY A 52 15.71 1.13 5.51
CA GLY A 52 16.83 0.72 4.69
C GLY A 52 16.84 1.40 3.32
N PRO A 53 18.00 1.49 2.65
CA PRO A 53 18.10 2.04 1.32
C PRO A 53 17.36 1.17 0.30
N GLN A 54 17.06 1.76 -0.85
CA GLN A 54 16.39 1.05 -1.94
C GLN A 54 17.38 0.14 -2.69
N LEU A 55 16.98 -1.11 -2.89
CA LEU A 55 17.68 -2.10 -3.70
C LEU A 55 17.24 -2.03 -5.18
N PRO A 56 18.06 -2.53 -6.12
CA PRO A 56 17.70 -2.55 -7.54
C PRO A 56 16.45 -3.36 -7.85
N LYS A 57 16.23 -4.48 -7.12
CA LYS A 57 15.08 -5.38 -7.32
C LYS A 57 14.28 -5.55 -6.03
N LYS A 58 13.04 -6.04 -6.15
CA LYS A 58 12.18 -6.36 -4.98
C LYS A 58 12.82 -7.42 -4.09
N ILE A 59 12.74 -7.20 -2.78
CA ILE A 59 13.18 -8.16 -1.76
C ILE A 59 12.22 -9.35 -1.75
N ARG A 60 12.78 -10.58 -1.69
CA ARG A 60 12.04 -11.85 -1.69
C ARG A 60 12.13 -12.61 -0.37
N ALA A 61 13.24 -12.47 0.34
CA ALA A 61 13.42 -13.05 1.66
C ALA A 61 14.20 -12.09 2.54
N LEU A 62 13.95 -12.16 3.83
CA LEU A 62 14.53 -11.28 4.84
C LEU A 62 14.93 -12.07 6.07
N ALA A 63 16.09 -11.75 6.61
CA ALA A 63 16.55 -12.25 7.91
C ALA A 63 17.26 -11.14 8.67
N SER A 64 17.12 -11.10 9.99
CA SER A 64 17.75 -10.09 10.85
C SER A 64 18.50 -10.75 11.99
N TYR A 65 19.74 -10.36 12.20
CA TYR A 65 20.59 -10.86 13.27
C TYR A 65 21.40 -9.73 13.89
N ARG A 66 21.15 -9.39 15.15
CA ARG A 66 21.74 -8.26 15.86
C ARG A 66 21.58 -6.95 15.06
N ASP A 67 22.68 -6.26 14.74
CA ASP A 67 22.68 -5.02 13.95
C ASP A 67 22.62 -5.26 12.42
N PHE A 68 22.63 -6.53 11.99
CA PHE A 68 22.66 -6.88 10.58
C PHE A 68 21.27 -7.26 10.06
N THR A 69 20.97 -6.81 8.85
CA THR A 69 19.79 -7.21 8.08
C THR A 69 20.24 -7.78 6.74
N PHE A 70 19.77 -8.97 6.42
CA PHE A 70 20.05 -9.68 5.18
C PHE A 70 18.81 -9.64 4.31
N ALA A 71 18.92 -9.08 3.12
CA ALA A 71 17.83 -8.94 2.18
C ALA A 71 18.18 -9.63 0.86
N ALA A 72 17.46 -10.70 0.52
CA ALA A 72 17.62 -11.38 -0.76
C ALA A 72 16.84 -10.65 -1.85
N TYR A 73 17.49 -10.26 -2.93
CA TYR A 73 16.91 -9.59 -4.08
C TYR A 73 17.44 -10.18 -5.39
N GLY A 74 16.57 -10.81 -6.18
CA GLY A 74 17.01 -11.53 -7.37
C GLY A 74 17.93 -12.70 -7.01
N THR A 75 19.15 -12.70 -7.51
CA THR A 75 20.19 -13.73 -7.29
C THR A 75 21.15 -13.39 -6.15
N ASP A 76 21.06 -12.18 -5.62
CA ASP A 76 22.03 -11.65 -4.66
C ASP A 76 21.40 -11.45 -3.29
N ILE A 77 22.24 -11.36 -2.26
CA ILE A 77 21.86 -11.07 -0.88
C ILE A 77 22.61 -9.83 -0.43
N ALA A 78 21.89 -8.72 -0.25
CA ALA A 78 22.46 -7.52 0.33
C ALA A 78 22.53 -7.63 1.84
N VAL A 79 23.67 -7.27 2.41
CA VAL A 79 23.92 -7.25 3.84
C VAL A 79 24.00 -5.81 4.31
N PHE A 80 23.16 -5.47 5.27
CA PHE A 80 23.09 -4.13 5.84
C PHE A 80 23.49 -4.17 7.31
N LYS A 81 24.27 -3.19 7.74
CA LYS A 81 24.48 -2.87 9.15
C LYS A 81 23.68 -1.62 9.46
N ARG A 82 22.52 -1.80 10.11
CA ARG A 82 21.50 -0.76 10.23
C ARG A 82 21.02 -0.29 8.85
N ALA A 83 21.26 0.98 8.47
CA ALA A 83 20.88 1.54 7.17
C ALA A 83 21.97 1.48 6.09
N HIS A 84 23.20 1.11 6.44
CA HIS A 84 24.34 1.09 5.52
C HIS A 84 24.54 -0.30 4.92
N GLN A 85 24.60 -0.38 3.60
CA GLN A 85 24.98 -1.61 2.92
C GLN A 85 26.49 -1.85 3.13
N VAL A 86 26.80 -3.00 3.72
CA VAL A 86 28.18 -3.39 4.07
C VAL A 86 28.74 -4.35 3.04
N ALA A 87 27.90 -5.26 2.55
CA ALA A 87 28.33 -6.31 1.65
C ALA A 87 27.21 -6.68 0.66
N ASN A 88 27.58 -7.31 -0.45
CA ASN A 88 26.64 -7.93 -1.40
C ASN A 88 27.14 -9.33 -1.73
N TRP A 89 26.43 -10.34 -1.25
CA TRP A 89 26.79 -11.74 -1.47
C TRP A 89 26.19 -12.24 -2.77
N SER A 90 27.03 -12.66 -3.68
CA SER A 90 26.67 -13.26 -4.96
C SER A 90 27.12 -14.72 -5.01
N GLY A 91 26.37 -15.57 -5.62
CA GLY A 91 26.68 -17.01 -5.74
C GLY A 91 25.54 -17.83 -6.32
N HIS A 92 24.30 -17.36 -6.17
CA HIS A 92 23.15 -18.02 -6.76
C HIS A 92 22.99 -17.68 -8.25
N ASN A 93 22.58 -18.68 -9.03
CA ASN A 93 22.22 -18.50 -10.45
C ASN A 93 20.72 -18.26 -10.65
N ALA A 94 19.92 -18.62 -9.65
CA ALA A 94 18.46 -18.44 -9.63
C ALA A 94 18.02 -17.50 -8.51
N LYS A 95 16.75 -17.14 -8.50
CA LYS A 95 16.19 -16.20 -7.50
C LYS A 95 16.18 -16.83 -6.11
N VAL A 96 16.73 -16.13 -5.12
CA VAL A 96 16.73 -16.55 -3.71
C VAL A 96 15.33 -16.36 -3.13
N ASN A 97 14.73 -17.43 -2.63
CA ASN A 97 13.37 -17.42 -2.10
C ASN A 97 13.33 -17.51 -0.56
N PHE A 98 14.33 -18.13 0.07
CA PHE A 98 14.34 -18.33 1.51
C PHE A 98 15.69 -17.96 2.11
N LEU A 99 15.64 -17.36 3.30
CA LEU A 99 16.79 -17.12 4.18
C LEU A 99 16.47 -17.68 5.55
N LEU A 100 17.37 -18.45 6.11
CA LEU A 100 17.25 -19.02 7.46
C LEU A 100 18.51 -18.73 8.27
N LEU A 101 18.33 -18.16 9.45
CA LEU A 101 19.39 -18.01 10.43
C LEU A 101 19.68 -19.36 11.07
N PHE A 102 20.94 -19.72 11.16
CA PHE A 102 21.39 -21.01 11.63
C PHE A 102 22.69 -20.88 12.44
N GLY A 103 22.57 -20.67 13.74
CA GLY A 103 23.74 -20.40 14.60
C GLY A 103 24.54 -19.20 14.09
N ASP A 104 25.83 -19.41 13.78
CA ASP A 104 26.72 -18.38 13.21
C ASP A 104 26.73 -18.36 11.67
N HIS A 105 25.72 -18.94 11.03
CA HIS A 105 25.60 -19.05 9.59
C HIS A 105 24.22 -18.60 9.10
N ILE A 106 24.14 -18.28 7.83
CA ILE A 106 22.89 -18.10 7.09
C ILE A 106 22.80 -19.16 6.00
N LEU A 107 21.64 -19.77 5.90
CA LEU A 107 21.26 -20.63 4.80
C LEU A 107 20.41 -19.83 3.83
N SER A 108 20.76 -19.87 2.55
CA SER A 108 19.94 -19.31 1.47
C SER A 108 19.54 -20.40 0.50
N VAL A 109 18.25 -20.38 0.10
CA VAL A 109 17.71 -21.37 -0.84
C VAL A 109 17.15 -20.64 -2.04
N ASP A 110 17.56 -21.08 -3.23
CA ASP A 110 17.06 -20.53 -4.49
C ASP A 110 15.89 -21.35 -5.08
N ALA A 111 15.35 -20.84 -6.18
CA ALA A 111 14.23 -21.44 -6.88
C ALA A 111 14.59 -22.79 -7.54
N ASP A 112 15.87 -23.04 -7.84
CA ASP A 112 16.37 -24.26 -8.49
C ASP A 112 16.78 -25.34 -7.46
N GLY A 113 16.51 -25.11 -6.16
CA GLY A 113 16.84 -26.04 -5.09
C GLY A 113 18.31 -26.06 -4.70
N ASN A 114 19.09 -25.00 -4.97
CA ASN A 114 20.43 -24.88 -4.45
C ASN A 114 20.40 -24.21 -3.07
N VAL A 115 21.09 -24.81 -2.12
CA VAL A 115 21.24 -24.31 -0.75
C VAL A 115 22.68 -23.87 -0.56
N PHE A 116 22.89 -22.58 -0.26
CA PHE A 116 24.22 -22.04 0.08
C PHE A 116 24.29 -21.70 1.55
N ILE A 117 25.49 -21.90 2.12
CA ILE A 117 25.80 -21.64 3.52
C ILE A 117 26.81 -20.51 3.60
N TRP A 118 26.46 -19.46 4.32
CA TRP A 118 27.27 -18.25 4.50
C TRP A 118 27.68 -18.10 5.96
N SER A 119 28.92 -17.67 6.24
CA SER A 119 29.38 -17.40 7.58
C SER A 119 29.20 -15.94 7.98
N PHE A 120 28.97 -15.71 9.28
CA PHE A 120 29.06 -14.37 9.86
C PHE A 120 30.51 -13.88 10.07
N LYS A 121 31.50 -14.77 9.96
CA LYS A 121 32.92 -14.37 10.03
C LYS A 121 33.29 -13.68 8.70
N GLY A 122 33.80 -12.45 8.79
CA GLY A 122 34.18 -11.67 7.60
C GLY A 122 32.98 -11.17 6.75
N ILE A 123 31.84 -10.85 7.39
CA ILE A 123 30.65 -10.35 6.71
C ILE A 123 30.95 -9.16 5.78
N GLU A 124 31.85 -8.27 6.23
CA GLU A 124 32.23 -7.03 5.54
C GLU A 124 33.15 -7.27 4.32
N ASP A 125 33.80 -8.43 4.25
CA ASP A 125 34.77 -8.78 3.19
C ASP A 125 34.15 -9.50 1.98
N ASN A 126 32.80 -9.49 1.82
CA ASN A 126 32.08 -10.24 0.79
C ASN A 126 32.48 -11.72 0.71
N PRO A 127 32.26 -12.49 1.77
CA PRO A 127 32.70 -13.88 1.80
C PRO A 127 32.04 -14.70 0.69
N ALA A 128 32.81 -15.60 0.11
CA ALA A 128 32.26 -16.66 -0.74
C ALA A 128 31.42 -17.61 0.11
N PRO A 129 30.42 -18.28 -0.45
CA PRO A 129 29.66 -19.30 0.27
C PRO A 129 30.63 -20.41 0.76
N ILE A 130 30.50 -20.79 2.01
CA ILE A 130 31.35 -21.83 2.60
C ILE A 130 31.08 -23.16 1.95
N GLU A 131 29.78 -23.45 1.73
CA GLU A 131 29.32 -24.72 1.26
C GLU A 131 28.11 -24.54 0.32
N HIS A 132 27.95 -25.53 -0.56
CA HIS A 132 26.85 -25.63 -1.50
C HIS A 132 26.24 -27.04 -1.43
N ILE A 133 24.93 -27.12 -1.35
CA ILE A 133 24.14 -28.35 -1.36
C ILE A 133 23.08 -28.22 -2.45
N LYS A 134 22.96 -29.24 -3.29
CA LYS A 134 21.90 -29.32 -4.28
C LYS A 134 20.84 -30.30 -3.81
N LEU A 135 19.58 -29.83 -3.77
CA LEU A 135 18.43 -30.67 -3.45
C LEU A 135 18.09 -31.61 -4.62
N ASP A 136 17.28 -32.61 -4.37
CA ASP A 136 16.81 -33.56 -5.39
C ASP A 136 16.05 -32.83 -6.52
N ALA A 137 16.21 -33.28 -7.76
CA ALA A 137 15.62 -32.61 -8.94
C ALA A 137 14.07 -32.52 -8.92
N ASN A 138 13.41 -33.46 -8.24
CA ASN A 138 11.95 -33.51 -8.11
C ASN A 138 11.45 -32.90 -6.79
N PHE A 139 12.26 -32.09 -6.13
CA PHE A 139 11.94 -31.49 -4.83
C PHE A 139 11.96 -29.98 -4.92
N THR A 140 10.78 -29.37 -5.01
CA THR A 140 10.63 -27.92 -5.07
C THR A 140 10.44 -27.34 -3.67
N PRO A 141 11.43 -26.65 -3.08
CA PRO A 141 11.36 -26.16 -1.70
C PRO A 141 10.30 -25.05 -1.57
N THR A 142 9.44 -25.17 -0.56
CA THR A 142 8.38 -24.19 -0.24
C THR A 142 8.54 -23.58 1.14
N CYS A 143 9.18 -24.26 2.06
CA CYS A 143 9.51 -23.75 3.39
C CYS A 143 10.79 -24.39 3.91
N ILE A 144 11.45 -23.68 4.80
CA ILE A 144 12.69 -24.13 5.47
C ILE A 144 12.61 -23.77 6.94
N MET A 145 13.02 -24.70 7.81
CA MET A 145 13.12 -24.42 9.23
C MET A 145 14.23 -25.22 9.92
N HIS A 146 14.74 -24.69 11.01
CA HIS A 146 15.69 -25.37 11.89
C HIS A 146 14.96 -25.88 13.13
N PRO A 147 14.97 -27.20 13.39
CA PRO A 147 14.48 -27.73 14.65
C PRO A 147 15.45 -27.40 15.78
N ASP A 148 14.99 -26.70 16.82
CA ASP A 148 15.85 -26.18 17.91
C ASP A 148 16.65 -27.25 18.64
N THR A 149 16.17 -28.49 18.63
CA THR A 149 16.80 -29.65 19.31
C THR A 149 17.86 -30.39 18.50
N TYR A 150 18.00 -30.04 17.21
CA TYR A 150 18.90 -30.76 16.31
C TYR A 150 20.08 -29.89 15.87
N LEU A 151 21.27 -30.21 16.35
CA LEU A 151 22.48 -29.56 15.87
C LEU A 151 22.72 -29.83 14.38
N ASN A 152 23.09 -28.82 13.61
CA ASN A 152 23.45 -28.91 12.19
C ASN A 152 22.41 -29.57 11.27
N LYS A 153 21.13 -29.56 11.65
CA LYS A 153 20.06 -30.16 10.83
C LYS A 153 19.01 -29.14 10.46
N VAL A 154 18.47 -29.28 9.26
CA VAL A 154 17.43 -28.41 8.71
C VAL A 154 16.35 -29.28 8.09
N LEU A 155 15.10 -28.88 8.32
CA LEU A 155 13.92 -29.43 7.67
C LEU A 155 13.54 -28.55 6.49
N ILE A 156 13.28 -29.19 5.35
CA ILE A 156 12.83 -28.52 4.13
C ILE A 156 11.53 -29.19 3.67
N GLY A 157 10.48 -28.42 3.52
CA GLY A 157 9.21 -28.87 2.96
C GLY A 157 9.11 -28.57 1.47
N SER A 158 8.38 -29.37 0.75
CA SER A 158 8.25 -29.27 -0.71
C SER A 158 6.82 -29.01 -1.18
N GLN A 159 6.72 -28.58 -2.43
CA GLN A 159 5.45 -28.42 -3.14
C GLN A 159 4.75 -29.78 -3.38
N GLU A 160 5.52 -30.85 -3.48
CA GLU A 160 5.05 -32.23 -3.70
C GLU A 160 4.46 -32.86 -2.41
N GLY A 161 4.57 -32.15 -1.27
CA GLY A 161 4.06 -32.61 0.03
C GLY A 161 5.05 -33.47 0.81
N SER A 162 6.28 -33.63 0.34
CA SER A 162 7.35 -34.34 1.05
C SER A 162 8.11 -33.41 2.00
N LEU A 163 8.64 -33.97 3.10
CA LEU A 163 9.45 -33.29 4.08
C LEU A 163 10.79 -33.99 4.19
N GLN A 164 11.89 -33.26 4.05
CA GLN A 164 13.24 -33.82 4.09
C GLN A 164 14.05 -33.25 5.25
N LEU A 165 14.78 -34.11 5.95
CA LEU A 165 15.74 -33.73 6.98
C LEU A 165 17.15 -33.81 6.41
N TRP A 166 17.83 -32.68 6.40
CA TRP A 166 19.20 -32.53 5.90
C TRP A 166 20.18 -32.24 7.02
N ASN A 167 21.37 -32.85 6.96
CA ASN A 167 22.50 -32.45 7.78
C ASN A 167 23.39 -31.50 6.97
N ILE A 168 23.47 -30.28 7.45
CA ILE A 168 24.19 -29.21 6.76
C ILE A 168 25.71 -29.44 6.76
N SER A 169 26.27 -29.82 7.90
CA SER A 169 27.72 -30.09 8.00
C SER A 169 28.18 -31.32 7.21
N ALA A 170 27.35 -32.35 7.12
CA ALA A 170 27.68 -33.57 6.38
C ALA A 170 27.21 -33.50 4.90
N LYS A 171 26.48 -32.46 4.49
CA LYS A 171 25.90 -32.28 3.14
C LYS A 171 25.06 -33.47 2.66
N LYS A 172 24.37 -34.14 3.58
CA LYS A 172 23.62 -35.37 3.28
C LYS A 172 22.16 -35.26 3.72
N LYS A 173 21.28 -35.77 2.89
CA LYS A 173 19.91 -36.06 3.27
C LYS A 173 19.94 -37.22 4.29
N LEU A 174 19.41 -36.97 5.49
CA LEU A 174 19.35 -37.98 6.55
C LEU A 174 18.10 -38.81 6.46
N TYR A 175 16.96 -38.20 6.22
CA TYR A 175 15.68 -38.84 6.20
C TYR A 175 14.68 -38.12 5.30
N GLU A 176 13.80 -38.85 4.68
CA GLU A 176 12.65 -38.36 3.95
C GLU A 176 11.38 -38.92 4.57
N PHE A 177 10.54 -38.02 5.08
CA PHE A 177 9.29 -38.38 5.72
C PHE A 177 8.27 -38.78 4.65
N LYS A 178 7.31 -39.64 5.04
CA LYS A 178 6.23 -40.09 4.12
C LYS A 178 5.46 -38.92 3.49
N GLY A 179 5.43 -37.76 4.18
CA GLY A 179 4.78 -36.56 3.70
C GLY A 179 3.25 -36.70 3.61
N TRP A 180 2.66 -35.76 2.92
CA TRP A 180 1.21 -35.63 2.74
C TRP A 180 0.87 -35.47 1.27
N ASN A 181 -0.39 -35.78 0.90
CA ASN A 181 -0.86 -35.67 -0.50
C ASN A 181 -1.15 -34.20 -0.93
N SER A 182 -0.76 -33.24 -0.13
CA SER A 182 -0.95 -31.81 -0.40
C SER A 182 0.36 -31.06 -0.21
N SER A 183 0.53 -29.98 -0.98
CA SER A 183 1.71 -29.12 -0.90
C SER A 183 1.91 -28.57 0.51
N ILE A 184 3.14 -28.59 1.02
CA ILE A 184 3.52 -27.96 2.26
C ILE A 184 3.70 -26.46 2.01
N CYS A 185 2.99 -25.60 2.76
CA CYS A 185 3.07 -24.15 2.61
C CYS A 185 3.87 -23.48 3.73
N SER A 186 3.84 -24.05 4.94
CA SER A 186 4.54 -23.50 6.10
C SER A 186 4.96 -24.61 7.07
N CYS A 187 6.07 -24.36 7.78
CA CYS A 187 6.65 -25.30 8.72
C CYS A 187 7.27 -24.51 9.87
N VAL A 188 7.01 -24.90 11.11
CA VAL A 188 7.53 -24.23 12.30
C VAL A 188 7.90 -25.24 13.39
N SER A 189 9.02 -25.00 14.12
CA SER A 189 9.40 -25.82 15.27
C SER A 189 8.51 -25.54 16.49
N SER A 190 8.21 -26.58 17.23
CA SER A 190 7.51 -26.48 18.51
C SER A 190 8.52 -26.26 19.64
N PRO A 191 8.14 -25.55 20.73
CA PRO A 191 8.92 -25.55 21.96
C PRO A 191 9.09 -26.95 22.59
N ALA A 192 8.21 -27.89 22.24
CA ALA A 192 8.33 -29.28 22.64
C ALA A 192 9.39 -30.01 21.80
N LEU A 193 10.14 -30.90 22.46
CA LEU A 193 11.23 -31.65 21.84
C LEU A 193 10.74 -32.48 20.65
N ASP A 194 11.46 -32.43 19.54
CA ASP A 194 11.27 -33.25 18.33
C ASP A 194 9.89 -33.09 17.65
N VAL A 195 9.16 -32.01 17.92
CA VAL A 195 7.83 -31.77 17.35
C VAL A 195 7.84 -30.56 16.41
N THR A 196 7.15 -30.71 15.28
CA THR A 196 6.95 -29.64 14.27
C THR A 196 5.49 -29.53 13.90
N ALA A 197 5.06 -28.33 13.54
CA ALA A 197 3.78 -28.14 12.86
C ALA A 197 4.02 -27.86 11.37
N VAL A 198 3.27 -28.53 10.54
CA VAL A 198 3.31 -28.42 9.07
C VAL A 198 1.93 -28.00 8.59
N GLY A 199 1.86 -26.89 7.87
CA GLY A 199 0.64 -26.36 7.27
C GLY A 199 0.59 -26.69 5.78
N CYS A 200 -0.54 -27.25 5.35
CA CYS A 200 -0.73 -27.73 4.00
C CYS A 200 -1.68 -26.85 3.18
N SER A 201 -1.63 -27.00 1.86
CA SER A 201 -2.46 -26.25 0.91
C SER A 201 -3.94 -26.61 0.96
N ASP A 202 -4.29 -27.81 1.45
CA ASP A 202 -5.67 -28.27 1.65
C ASP A 202 -6.35 -27.71 2.92
N GLY A 203 -5.60 -26.90 3.71
CA GLY A 203 -6.06 -26.34 4.96
C GLY A 203 -5.86 -27.23 6.17
N THR A 204 -5.15 -28.35 6.03
CA THR A 204 -4.79 -29.22 7.15
C THR A 204 -3.52 -28.74 7.84
N ILE A 205 -3.42 -28.98 9.13
CA ILE A 205 -2.26 -28.68 9.96
C ILE A 205 -1.88 -29.97 10.66
N HIS A 206 -0.70 -30.47 10.37
CA HIS A 206 -0.16 -31.68 10.95
C HIS A 206 0.88 -31.33 12.01
N VAL A 207 0.65 -31.75 13.24
CA VAL A 207 1.65 -31.69 14.31
C VAL A 207 2.36 -33.03 14.32
N HIS A 208 3.62 -33.04 13.93
CA HIS A 208 4.38 -34.23 13.62
C HIS A 208 5.62 -34.36 14.51
N ASN A 209 5.89 -35.57 15.02
CA ASN A 209 7.12 -35.88 15.73
C ASN A 209 8.19 -36.37 14.75
N ILE A 210 9.26 -35.56 14.62
CA ILE A 210 10.35 -35.80 13.67
C ILE A 210 11.17 -37.06 14.01
N ARG A 211 11.30 -37.38 15.31
CA ARG A 211 12.15 -38.46 15.76
C ARG A 211 11.57 -39.85 15.46
N TYR A 212 10.25 -39.95 15.60
CA TYR A 212 9.56 -41.23 15.47
C TYR A 212 8.76 -41.38 14.17
N ASP A 213 8.75 -40.34 13.33
CA ASP A 213 7.93 -40.21 12.12
C ASP A 213 6.46 -40.55 12.40
N LYS A 214 5.93 -39.93 13.47
CA LYS A 214 4.54 -40.16 13.90
C LYS A 214 3.79 -38.84 13.99
N GLU A 215 2.57 -38.87 13.50
CA GLU A 215 1.62 -37.80 13.66
C GLU A 215 1.10 -37.76 15.11
N VAL A 216 1.15 -36.55 15.73
CA VAL A 216 0.67 -36.33 17.11
C VAL A 216 -0.80 -35.91 17.10
N VAL A 217 -1.13 -34.95 16.22
CA VAL A 217 -2.49 -34.45 16.04
C VAL A 217 -2.62 -33.75 14.69
N THR A 218 -3.80 -33.86 14.10
CA THR A 218 -4.16 -33.14 12.87
C THR A 218 -5.30 -32.18 13.17
N PHE A 219 -5.17 -30.95 12.71
CA PHE A 219 -6.22 -29.94 12.75
C PHE A 219 -6.62 -29.56 11.34
N LYS A 220 -7.84 -29.05 11.19
CA LYS A 220 -8.31 -28.45 9.95
C LYS A 220 -8.63 -26.99 10.19
N HIS A 221 -7.96 -26.10 9.45
CA HIS A 221 -8.16 -24.67 9.58
C HIS A 221 -9.64 -24.28 9.47
N SER A 222 -10.11 -23.34 10.29
CA SER A 222 -11.53 -23.00 10.42
C SER A 222 -12.13 -22.37 9.16
N ALA A 223 -11.31 -21.73 8.33
CA ALA A 223 -11.72 -21.20 7.04
C ALA A 223 -11.18 -22.06 5.89
N ARG A 224 -11.91 -22.11 4.79
CA ARG A 224 -11.44 -22.79 3.57
C ARG A 224 -10.23 -22.05 2.99
N GLY A 225 -9.24 -22.80 2.51
CA GLY A 225 -8.05 -22.26 1.88
C GLY A 225 -6.76 -22.79 2.47
N THR A 226 -5.64 -22.36 1.93
CA THR A 226 -4.30 -22.79 2.33
C THR A 226 -3.91 -22.28 3.71
N VAL A 227 -3.15 -23.04 4.47
CA VAL A 227 -2.47 -22.60 5.70
C VAL A 227 -1.15 -21.93 5.31
N THR A 228 -1.10 -20.64 5.41
CA THR A 228 0.04 -19.84 4.93
C THR A 228 1.09 -19.56 6.00
N ALA A 229 0.69 -19.51 7.27
CA ALA A 229 1.58 -19.23 8.39
C ALA A 229 1.18 -19.97 9.66
N LEU A 230 2.17 -20.37 10.45
CA LEU A 230 2.04 -21.06 11.72
C LEU A 230 2.95 -20.41 12.77
N SER A 231 2.57 -20.45 14.05
CA SER A 231 3.43 -20.05 15.17
C SER A 231 2.98 -20.72 16.46
N PHE A 232 3.92 -21.27 17.23
CA PHE A 232 3.67 -21.78 18.58
C PHE A 232 3.85 -20.67 19.61
N SER A 233 3.04 -20.73 20.68
CA SER A 233 3.27 -19.91 21.86
C SER A 233 4.42 -20.45 22.69
N THR A 234 5.18 -19.55 23.30
CA THR A 234 6.32 -19.85 24.18
C THR A 234 6.15 -19.30 25.59
N ASP A 235 4.96 -18.76 25.92
CA ASP A 235 4.62 -18.18 27.23
C ASP A 235 4.20 -19.22 28.29
N GLY A 236 4.34 -20.52 27.98
CA GLY A 236 3.89 -21.63 28.82
C GLY A 236 2.48 -22.11 28.53
N GLN A 237 1.73 -21.43 27.66
CA GLN A 237 0.43 -21.90 27.21
C GLN A 237 0.57 -22.80 25.98
N PRO A 238 -0.10 -23.96 25.93
CA PRO A 238 0.02 -24.90 24.82
C PRO A 238 -0.83 -24.45 23.62
N LEU A 239 -0.48 -23.30 23.01
CA LEU A 239 -1.21 -22.71 21.91
C LEU A 239 -0.44 -22.80 20.59
N LEU A 240 -1.18 -23.06 19.51
CA LEU A 240 -0.71 -22.95 18.15
C LEU A 240 -1.61 -21.97 17.38
N ALA A 241 -1.04 -20.96 16.79
CA ALA A 241 -1.74 -20.07 15.86
C ALA A 241 -1.54 -20.53 14.42
N SER A 242 -2.61 -20.53 13.65
CA SER A 242 -2.59 -20.80 12.21
C SER A 242 -3.25 -19.65 11.43
N GLY A 243 -2.58 -19.19 10.39
CA GLY A 243 -3.07 -18.16 9.46
C GLY A 243 -3.39 -18.76 8.12
N GLY A 244 -4.50 -18.31 7.53
CA GLY A 244 -4.96 -18.81 6.24
C GLY A 244 -4.97 -17.74 5.14
N SER A 245 -5.15 -18.21 3.91
CA SER A 245 -5.28 -17.35 2.72
C SER A 245 -6.53 -16.45 2.75
N SER A 246 -7.51 -16.76 3.60
CA SER A 246 -8.73 -15.97 3.81
C SER A 246 -8.58 -14.81 4.81
N GLY A 247 -7.39 -14.61 5.41
CA GLY A 247 -7.17 -13.58 6.44
C GLY A 247 -7.66 -13.96 7.84
N VAL A 248 -8.09 -15.20 8.06
CA VAL A 248 -8.57 -15.72 9.34
C VAL A 248 -7.39 -16.27 10.13
N ILE A 249 -7.35 -16.00 11.44
CA ILE A 249 -6.43 -16.63 12.38
C ILE A 249 -7.21 -17.59 13.27
N SER A 250 -6.78 -18.85 13.33
CA SER A 250 -7.33 -19.88 14.23
C SER A 250 -6.31 -20.19 15.32
N ILE A 251 -6.77 -20.24 16.57
CA ILE A 251 -5.96 -20.54 17.73
C ILE A 251 -6.36 -21.91 18.25
N TRP A 252 -5.40 -22.81 18.33
CA TRP A 252 -5.56 -24.21 18.71
C TRP A 252 -4.96 -24.46 20.08
N ASN A 253 -5.70 -25.14 20.93
CA ASN A 253 -5.18 -25.65 22.20
C ASN A 253 -4.65 -27.07 21.98
N LEU A 254 -3.37 -27.25 22.14
CA LEU A 254 -2.67 -28.51 21.88
C LEU A 254 -2.95 -29.56 22.95
N GLU A 255 -3.15 -29.15 24.22
CA GLU A 255 -3.44 -30.04 25.31
C GLU A 255 -4.85 -30.64 25.18
N LYS A 256 -5.84 -29.78 24.89
CA LYS A 256 -7.23 -30.17 24.66
C LYS A 256 -7.49 -30.70 23.25
N LYS A 257 -6.51 -30.63 22.36
CA LYS A 257 -6.56 -31.04 20.94
C LYS A 257 -7.78 -30.49 20.19
N ARG A 258 -8.14 -29.23 20.47
CA ARG A 258 -9.31 -28.57 19.86
C ARG A 258 -9.06 -27.11 19.55
N LEU A 259 -9.93 -26.58 18.69
CA LEU A 259 -10.00 -25.15 18.42
C LEU A 259 -10.39 -24.39 19.69
N GLN A 260 -9.61 -23.38 20.06
CA GLN A 260 -9.88 -22.50 21.21
C GLN A 260 -10.65 -21.26 20.79
N SER A 261 -10.12 -20.49 19.83
CA SER A 261 -10.75 -19.28 19.33
C SER A 261 -10.43 -19.02 17.85
N VAL A 262 -11.23 -18.17 17.22
CA VAL A 262 -11.08 -17.79 15.81
C VAL A 262 -11.24 -16.29 15.66
N ILE A 263 -10.22 -15.65 15.10
CA ILE A 263 -10.26 -14.23 14.72
C ILE A 263 -10.68 -14.17 13.25
N ARG A 264 -11.98 -13.99 13.00
CA ARG A 264 -12.54 -14.05 11.62
C ARG A 264 -12.20 -12.83 10.77
N GLU A 265 -12.07 -11.67 11.39
CA GLU A 265 -11.75 -10.39 10.75
C GLU A 265 -10.34 -9.92 11.12
N ALA A 266 -9.40 -10.89 11.20
CA ALA A 266 -8.02 -10.54 11.52
C ALA A 266 -7.41 -9.67 10.43
N HIS A 267 -7.57 -10.06 9.18
CA HIS A 267 -7.07 -9.35 8.00
C HIS A 267 -8.04 -9.44 6.82
N GLU A 268 -7.95 -8.49 5.91
CA GLU A 268 -8.77 -8.44 4.68
C GLU A 268 -8.23 -9.37 3.57
N SER A 269 -6.96 -9.80 3.67
CA SER A 269 -6.31 -10.64 2.67
C SER A 269 -5.48 -11.76 3.33
N SER A 270 -4.78 -12.55 2.53
CA SER A 270 -3.97 -13.68 3.01
C SER A 270 -2.96 -13.26 4.08
N ILE A 271 -2.83 -14.07 5.12
CA ILE A 271 -1.82 -13.90 6.15
C ILE A 271 -0.48 -14.38 5.58
N ILE A 272 0.56 -13.56 5.72
CA ILE A 272 1.90 -13.84 5.21
C ILE A 272 2.76 -14.48 6.28
N SER A 273 2.71 -13.94 7.50
CA SER A 273 3.52 -14.42 8.61
C SER A 273 2.81 -14.25 9.95
N LEU A 274 3.05 -15.20 10.84
CA LEU A 274 2.62 -15.18 12.23
C LEU A 274 3.83 -15.42 13.12
N HIS A 275 3.91 -14.74 14.26
CA HIS A 275 4.96 -14.96 15.23
C HIS A 275 4.49 -14.61 16.65
N PHE A 276 4.54 -15.60 17.57
CA PHE A 276 4.40 -15.34 19.00
C PHE A 276 5.71 -14.79 19.55
N PHE A 277 5.65 -13.73 20.33
CA PHE A 277 6.84 -13.20 20.97
C PHE A 277 7.31 -14.11 22.09
N ALA A 278 8.63 -14.25 22.20
CA ALA A 278 9.24 -15.14 23.17
C ALA A 278 8.85 -14.77 24.62
N ASN A 279 8.22 -15.72 25.33
CA ASN A 279 7.75 -15.59 26.70
C ASN A 279 6.74 -14.45 26.93
N GLU A 280 6.00 -14.04 25.89
CA GLU A 280 4.96 -13.01 25.97
C GLU A 280 3.67 -13.53 25.35
N PRO A 281 2.49 -13.23 25.96
CA PRO A 281 1.20 -13.63 25.42
C PRO A 281 0.78 -12.72 24.24
N VAL A 282 1.69 -12.44 23.33
CA VAL A 282 1.49 -11.53 22.20
C VAL A 282 1.81 -12.23 20.89
N LEU A 283 0.86 -12.23 19.97
CA LEU A 283 0.99 -12.71 18.61
C LEU A 283 1.09 -11.53 17.65
N MET A 284 2.07 -11.54 16.77
CA MET A 284 2.14 -10.62 15.65
C MET A 284 1.70 -11.31 14.35
N SER A 285 0.95 -10.59 13.54
CA SER A 285 0.51 -11.04 12.21
C SER A 285 0.80 -9.99 11.15
N SER A 286 1.24 -10.42 9.97
CA SER A 286 1.30 -9.59 8.76
C SER A 286 0.47 -10.19 7.65
N SER A 287 -0.04 -9.34 6.78
CA SER A 287 -0.92 -9.77 5.70
C SER A 287 -0.62 -9.05 4.39
N ALA A 288 -1.08 -9.64 3.31
CA ALA A 288 -1.07 -9.04 1.98
C ALA A 288 -1.99 -7.81 1.85
N ASP A 289 -2.83 -7.52 2.85
CA ASP A 289 -3.63 -6.29 2.94
C ASP A 289 -2.80 -5.04 3.33
N ASN A 290 -1.47 -5.14 3.37
CA ASN A 290 -0.57 -4.06 3.75
C ASN A 290 -0.76 -3.61 5.20
N SER A 291 -0.99 -4.57 6.10
CA SER A 291 -1.12 -4.30 7.53
C SER A 291 -0.32 -5.26 8.39
N ILE A 292 0.07 -4.76 9.57
CA ILE A 292 0.68 -5.53 10.66
C ILE A 292 -0.18 -5.31 11.89
N LYS A 293 -0.55 -6.40 12.56
CA LYS A 293 -1.39 -6.36 13.76
C LYS A 293 -0.75 -7.16 14.89
N MET A 294 -0.93 -6.69 16.11
CA MET A 294 -0.52 -7.36 17.33
C MET A 294 -1.74 -7.73 18.15
N TRP A 295 -1.80 -8.96 18.61
CA TRP A 295 -2.89 -9.54 19.37
C TRP A 295 -2.38 -9.97 20.75
N ILE A 296 -3.11 -9.63 21.80
CA ILE A 296 -2.77 -10.01 23.18
C ILE A 296 -3.78 -11.03 23.72
N PHE A 297 -3.26 -12.02 24.45
CA PHE A 297 -4.00 -13.11 25.08
C PHE A 297 -4.00 -12.91 26.61
N ASP A 298 -4.69 -11.88 27.10
CA ASP A 298 -4.72 -11.49 28.50
C ASP A 298 -6.09 -11.73 29.17
N THR A 299 -7.08 -12.25 28.42
CA THR A 299 -8.41 -12.53 28.93
C THR A 299 -8.48 -13.92 29.55
N SER A 300 -9.30 -14.07 30.61
CA SER A 300 -9.57 -15.37 31.26
C SER A 300 -10.17 -16.41 30.29
N ASP A 301 -10.89 -15.96 29.29
CA ASP A 301 -11.54 -16.81 28.29
C ASP A 301 -10.56 -17.25 27.19
N GLY A 302 -9.33 -16.70 27.18
CA GLY A 302 -8.30 -17.00 26.20
C GLY A 302 -8.58 -16.43 24.80
N ASP A 303 -9.52 -15.50 24.68
CA ASP A 303 -9.82 -14.83 23.42
C ASP A 303 -8.83 -13.70 23.15
N PRO A 304 -8.23 -13.65 21.96
CA PRO A 304 -7.30 -12.61 21.59
C PRO A 304 -8.00 -11.28 21.35
N ARG A 305 -7.40 -10.19 21.82
CA ARG A 305 -7.82 -8.83 21.48
C ARG A 305 -6.74 -8.08 20.74
N LEU A 306 -7.15 -7.17 19.84
CA LEU A 306 -6.24 -6.32 19.09
C LEU A 306 -5.54 -5.34 20.05
N LEU A 307 -4.22 -5.45 20.17
CA LEU A 307 -3.40 -4.58 21.01
C LEU A 307 -2.99 -3.33 20.24
N ARG A 308 -2.39 -3.52 19.07
CA ARG A 308 -1.88 -2.44 18.19
C ARG A 308 -1.90 -2.89 16.74
N PHE A 309 -1.93 -1.90 15.84
CA PHE A 309 -1.84 -2.18 14.42
C PHE A 309 -1.24 -1.02 13.63
N ARG A 310 -0.74 -1.35 12.48
CA ARG A 310 -0.37 -0.43 11.41
C ARG A 310 -0.99 -0.90 10.12
N SER A 311 -1.61 0.01 9.39
CA SER A 311 -2.21 -0.29 8.09
C SER A 311 -1.96 0.82 7.10
N GLY A 312 -1.71 0.43 5.85
CA GLY A 312 -1.70 1.30 4.69
C GLY A 312 -2.93 1.04 3.81
N HIS A 313 -2.88 1.46 2.55
CA HIS A 313 -3.88 1.06 1.57
C HIS A 313 -3.77 -0.44 1.26
N SER A 314 -4.91 -1.15 1.25
CA SER A 314 -4.96 -2.56 0.87
C SER A 314 -4.97 -2.77 -0.65
N ALA A 315 -5.36 -1.73 -1.41
CA ALA A 315 -5.29 -1.64 -2.87
C ALA A 315 -4.62 -0.33 -3.30
N PRO A 316 -4.18 -0.20 -4.58
CA PRO A 316 -3.44 0.97 -5.03
C PRO A 316 -4.20 2.29 -4.84
N PRO A 317 -3.54 3.36 -4.35
CA PRO A 317 -4.13 4.69 -4.30
C PRO A 317 -4.24 5.28 -5.71
N LEU A 318 -5.39 5.94 -5.98
CA LEU A 318 -5.72 6.54 -7.27
C LEU A 318 -5.47 8.05 -7.29
N CYS A 319 -5.69 8.71 -6.16
CA CYS A 319 -5.59 10.15 -6.04
C CYS A 319 -4.79 10.52 -4.81
N ILE A 320 -3.89 11.48 -4.94
CA ILE A 320 -3.10 12.01 -3.83
C ILE A 320 -3.03 13.53 -3.91
N ARG A 321 -2.90 14.18 -2.75
CA ARG A 321 -2.66 15.62 -2.65
C ARG A 321 -1.94 15.98 -1.35
N PHE A 322 -0.96 16.85 -1.41
CA PHE A 322 -0.38 17.43 -0.22
C PHE A 322 -1.39 18.32 0.52
N TYR A 323 -1.30 18.32 1.84
CA TYR A 323 -2.17 19.04 2.75
C TYR A 323 -1.38 19.59 3.95
N ALA A 324 -1.90 20.62 4.63
CA ALA A 324 -1.29 21.27 5.79
C ALA A 324 0.16 21.71 5.52
N ASN A 325 0.33 22.52 4.47
CA ASN A 325 1.62 23.07 4.05
C ASN A 325 2.70 21.99 3.87
N GLY A 326 2.34 20.86 3.22
CA GLY A 326 3.26 19.76 2.92
C GLY A 326 3.53 18.78 4.07
N ARG A 327 2.91 18.97 5.24
CA ARG A 327 3.10 18.08 6.41
C ARG A 327 2.36 16.76 6.27
N HIS A 328 1.28 16.75 5.53
CA HIS A 328 0.41 15.59 5.33
C HIS A 328 0.14 15.35 3.85
N ILE A 329 -0.24 14.11 3.53
CA ILE A 329 -0.73 13.71 2.21
C ILE A 329 -2.09 13.06 2.40
N LEU A 330 -3.09 13.61 1.73
CA LEU A 330 -4.38 12.96 1.55
C LEU A 330 -4.26 11.95 0.41
N SER A 331 -4.76 10.74 0.63
CA SER A 331 -4.69 9.65 -0.34
C SER A 331 -6.01 8.89 -0.37
N ALA A 332 -6.48 8.63 -1.57
CA ALA A 332 -7.71 7.87 -1.82
C ALA A 332 -7.38 6.64 -2.67
N GLY A 333 -7.76 5.45 -2.20
CA GLY A 333 -7.43 4.17 -2.83
C GLY A 333 -8.61 3.45 -3.45
N GLN A 334 -8.30 2.42 -4.24
CA GLN A 334 -9.29 1.46 -4.75
C GLN A 334 -9.91 0.63 -3.63
N ASP A 335 -9.26 0.55 -2.46
CA ASP A 335 -9.74 -0.09 -1.24
C ASP A 335 -10.90 0.63 -0.56
N ARG A 336 -11.46 1.66 -1.20
CA ARG A 336 -12.55 2.49 -0.67
C ARG A 336 -12.18 3.24 0.62
N ALA A 337 -10.89 3.28 0.97
CA ALA A 337 -10.37 4.02 2.10
C ALA A 337 -9.89 5.41 1.67
N PHE A 338 -10.18 6.40 2.50
CA PHE A 338 -9.62 7.73 2.39
C PHE A 338 -8.70 7.96 3.58
N ARG A 339 -7.41 8.24 3.34
CA ARG A 339 -6.36 8.25 4.35
C ARG A 339 -5.61 9.57 4.38
N LEU A 340 -5.17 9.92 5.58
CA LEU A 340 -4.24 11.00 5.83
C LEU A 340 -2.89 10.39 6.27
N PHE A 341 -1.85 10.59 5.50
CA PHE A 341 -0.49 10.19 5.82
C PHE A 341 0.31 11.38 6.32
N SER A 342 1.03 11.22 7.41
CA SER A 342 2.00 12.21 7.88
C SER A 342 3.34 12.01 7.19
N VAL A 343 3.88 13.08 6.60
CA VAL A 343 5.20 13.06 5.94
C VAL A 343 6.32 12.97 6.96
N ILE A 344 6.15 13.56 8.14
CA ILE A 344 7.19 13.65 9.17
C ILE A 344 7.09 12.47 10.15
N GLN A 345 5.90 12.25 10.72
CA GLN A 345 5.66 11.25 11.77
C GLN A 345 4.68 10.21 11.29
N ASP A 346 5.19 9.10 10.79
CA ASP A 346 4.39 8.00 10.27
C ASP A 346 3.31 7.47 11.25
N GLN A 347 3.52 7.63 12.56
CA GLN A 347 2.56 7.25 13.61
C GLN A 347 1.25 8.06 13.56
N GLN A 348 1.27 9.26 13.02
CA GLN A 348 0.08 10.13 12.90
C GLN A 348 -0.77 9.80 11.66
N SER A 349 -0.32 8.86 10.85
CA SER A 349 -1.08 8.39 9.69
C SER A 349 -2.33 7.64 10.14
N ARG A 350 -3.49 7.94 9.54
CA ARG A 350 -4.78 7.35 9.90
C ARG A 350 -5.76 7.31 8.74
N GLU A 351 -6.73 6.41 8.84
CA GLU A 351 -7.88 6.33 7.95
C GLU A 351 -8.98 7.29 8.45
N LEU A 352 -9.61 8.02 7.54
CA LEU A 352 -10.75 8.87 7.85
C LEU A 352 -11.99 8.01 8.03
N SER A 353 -12.75 8.29 9.10
CA SER A 353 -13.94 7.52 9.45
C SER A 353 -15.12 7.85 8.52
N GLN A 354 -15.70 6.82 7.92
CA GLN A 354 -16.93 6.94 7.12
C GLN A 354 -18.22 6.82 7.98
N GLY A 355 -18.11 7.00 9.31
CA GLY A 355 -19.23 6.98 10.25
C GLY A 355 -19.70 5.56 10.59
N HIS A 356 -19.46 5.14 11.82
CA HIS A 356 -19.98 3.92 12.47
C HIS A 356 -20.15 2.66 11.59
N ILE A 357 -19.32 2.48 10.54
CA ILE A 357 -19.42 1.33 9.62
C ILE A 357 -19.38 0.00 10.37
N SER A 358 -18.43 -0.17 11.31
CA SER A 358 -18.27 -1.41 12.07
C SER A 358 -19.52 -1.78 12.89
N LYS A 359 -20.20 -0.79 13.48
CA LYS A 359 -21.46 -1.03 14.20
C LYS A 359 -22.59 -1.40 13.24
N ARG A 360 -22.66 -0.75 12.07
CA ARG A 360 -23.64 -1.04 11.03
C ARG A 360 -23.42 -2.42 10.41
N ALA A 361 -22.18 -2.78 10.12
CA ALA A 361 -21.78 -4.08 9.58
C ALA A 361 -22.21 -5.23 10.51
N LYS A 362 -21.91 -5.11 11.81
CA LYS A 362 -22.37 -6.09 12.83
C LYS A 362 -23.89 -6.19 12.90
N LYS A 363 -24.60 -5.08 12.86
CA LYS A 363 -26.09 -5.07 12.87
C LYS A 363 -26.68 -5.72 11.63
N LEU A 364 -26.10 -5.48 10.46
CA LEU A 364 -26.58 -5.99 9.17
C LEU A 364 -26.01 -7.37 8.81
N ARG A 365 -25.04 -7.89 9.58
CA ARG A 365 -24.28 -9.12 9.31
C ARG A 365 -23.62 -9.11 7.94
N MET A 366 -23.14 -7.94 7.51
CA MET A 366 -22.42 -7.72 6.26
C MET A 366 -20.94 -7.43 6.57
N LYS A 367 -20.07 -7.58 5.57
CA LYS A 367 -18.68 -7.17 5.70
C LYS A 367 -18.57 -5.64 5.71
N GLU A 368 -17.59 -5.11 6.45
CA GLU A 368 -17.36 -3.65 6.51
C GLU A 368 -17.07 -3.06 5.14
N GLU A 369 -16.33 -3.77 4.30
CA GLU A 369 -16.00 -3.36 2.93
C GLU A 369 -17.22 -3.10 2.04
N GLU A 370 -18.30 -3.87 2.22
CA GLU A 370 -19.52 -3.72 1.42
C GLU A 370 -20.29 -2.44 1.76
N LEU A 371 -20.12 -1.96 3.00
CA LEU A 371 -20.76 -0.74 3.51
C LEU A 371 -19.91 0.52 3.30
N LYS A 372 -18.63 0.38 2.98
CA LYS A 372 -17.77 1.51 2.62
C LYS A 372 -18.25 2.17 1.33
N LEU A 373 -18.06 3.48 1.23
CA LEU A 373 -18.32 4.23 0.01
C LEU A 373 -17.50 3.64 -1.15
N LYS A 374 -17.98 3.81 -2.38
CA LYS A 374 -17.22 3.39 -3.57
C LYS A 374 -15.88 4.12 -3.66
N PRO A 375 -14.90 3.61 -4.46
CA PRO A 375 -13.60 4.27 -4.60
C PRO A 375 -13.73 5.73 -5.01
N VAL A 376 -12.87 6.58 -4.45
CA VAL A 376 -12.79 8.01 -4.80
C VAL A 376 -12.06 8.15 -6.13
N ILE A 377 -12.66 8.88 -7.07
CA ILE A 377 -12.09 9.17 -8.39
C ILE A 377 -11.48 10.56 -8.49
N ALA A 378 -12.02 11.52 -7.73
CA ALA A 378 -11.53 12.87 -7.64
C ALA A 378 -11.84 13.45 -6.25
N PHE A 379 -10.96 14.29 -5.74
CA PHE A 379 -11.22 15.07 -4.54
C PHE A 379 -10.52 16.41 -4.59
N ASP A 380 -11.05 17.39 -3.87
CA ASP A 380 -10.42 18.68 -3.64
C ASP A 380 -10.49 19.04 -2.16
N CYS A 381 -9.53 19.85 -1.68
CA CYS A 381 -9.42 20.26 -0.29
C CYS A 381 -9.04 21.74 -0.17
N ALA A 382 -9.49 22.37 0.92
CA ALA A 382 -9.12 23.73 1.28
C ALA A 382 -8.75 23.80 2.76
N GLU A 383 -7.61 24.42 3.09
CA GLU A 383 -7.11 24.51 4.47
C GLU A 383 -7.76 25.65 5.26
N ILE A 384 -8.21 26.72 4.56
CA ILE A 384 -8.64 27.99 5.15
C ILE A 384 -9.78 27.82 6.17
N ARG A 385 -10.70 26.89 5.93
CA ARG A 385 -11.90 26.67 6.76
C ARG A 385 -11.93 25.34 7.49
N GLU A 386 -10.79 24.72 7.73
CA GLU A 386 -10.68 23.42 8.39
C GLU A 386 -11.35 23.38 9.76
N ARG A 387 -11.25 24.49 10.52
CA ARG A 387 -11.82 24.59 11.88
C ARG A 387 -13.32 24.89 11.90
N ASP A 388 -13.82 25.51 10.83
CA ASP A 388 -15.18 26.04 10.79
C ASP A 388 -16.20 24.95 10.34
N TRP A 389 -15.93 24.32 9.19
CA TRP A 389 -16.82 23.30 8.59
C TRP A 389 -16.05 22.26 7.78
N CYS A 390 -16.76 21.43 7.01
CA CYS A 390 -16.16 20.44 6.13
C CYS A 390 -15.33 21.10 5.04
N ASN A 391 -14.10 20.64 4.89
CA ASN A 391 -13.09 21.29 4.07
C ASN A 391 -12.52 20.41 2.95
N VAL A 392 -13.04 19.18 2.80
CA VAL A 392 -12.72 18.28 1.69
C VAL A 392 -14.00 17.78 1.05
N VAL A 393 -13.98 17.66 -0.28
CA VAL A 393 -15.07 17.12 -1.09
C VAL A 393 -14.54 15.96 -1.91
N THR A 394 -15.25 14.83 -1.92
CA THR A 394 -14.88 13.62 -2.66
C THR A 394 -15.98 13.21 -3.62
N CYS A 395 -15.57 12.85 -4.84
CA CYS A 395 -16.42 12.22 -5.85
C CYS A 395 -16.08 10.74 -5.93
N HIS A 396 -17.10 9.90 -5.94
CA HIS A 396 -16.95 8.46 -5.91
C HIS A 396 -17.37 7.83 -7.24
N MET A 397 -16.75 6.70 -7.59
CA MET A 397 -17.03 5.99 -8.83
C MET A 397 -18.53 5.68 -8.97
N ASP A 398 -19.12 6.02 -10.11
CA ASP A 398 -20.51 5.75 -10.45
C ASP A 398 -21.50 6.12 -9.32
N THR A 399 -21.29 7.27 -8.71
CA THR A 399 -22.12 7.80 -7.62
C THR A 399 -22.65 9.18 -8.00
N GLU A 400 -23.96 9.36 -7.87
CA GLU A 400 -24.69 10.58 -8.24
C GLU A 400 -24.55 11.71 -7.23
N GLN A 401 -23.78 11.49 -6.17
CA GLN A 401 -23.62 12.42 -5.07
C GLN A 401 -22.16 12.53 -4.66
N ALA A 402 -21.77 13.70 -4.17
CA ALA A 402 -20.47 13.95 -3.57
C ALA A 402 -20.58 14.02 -2.05
N TYR A 403 -19.51 13.61 -1.37
CA TYR A 403 -19.43 13.61 0.08
C TYR A 403 -18.45 14.66 0.56
N VAL A 404 -18.75 15.24 1.70
CA VAL A 404 -17.88 16.21 2.37
C VAL A 404 -17.20 15.57 3.58
N TRP A 405 -16.00 16.05 3.92
CA TRP A 405 -15.23 15.52 5.06
C TRP A 405 -14.72 16.66 5.92
N ARG A 406 -14.71 16.43 7.23
CA ARG A 406 -14.13 17.34 8.20
C ARG A 406 -12.80 16.79 8.70
N LEU A 407 -11.69 17.34 8.21
CA LEU A 407 -10.35 16.84 8.56
C LEU A 407 -9.98 17.10 10.01
N GLN A 408 -10.45 18.16 10.63
CA GLN A 408 -10.25 18.41 12.06
C GLN A 408 -10.63 17.22 12.93
N ASN A 409 -11.72 16.52 12.57
CA ASN A 409 -12.26 15.38 13.32
C ASN A 409 -11.96 14.02 12.65
N PHE A 410 -11.33 14.02 11.46
CA PHE A 410 -11.05 12.83 10.65
C PHE A 410 -12.30 11.99 10.33
N VAL A 411 -13.41 12.65 10.03
CA VAL A 411 -14.72 12.00 9.82
C VAL A 411 -15.43 12.59 8.61
N ILE A 412 -16.30 11.75 8.01
CA ILE A 412 -17.25 12.20 6.99
C ILE A 412 -18.21 13.24 7.58
N GLY A 413 -18.51 14.29 6.80
CA GLY A 413 -19.44 15.34 7.19
C GLY A 413 -20.91 14.92 7.08
N GLU A 414 -21.79 15.78 7.58
CA GLU A 414 -23.24 15.52 7.63
C GLU A 414 -23.90 15.77 6.27
N HIS A 415 -23.36 16.68 5.45
CA HIS A 415 -23.97 17.08 4.19
C HIS A 415 -23.59 16.13 3.06
N ILE A 416 -24.58 15.77 2.25
CA ILE A 416 -24.43 15.03 1.00
C ILE A 416 -24.84 15.99 -0.12
N LEU A 417 -23.92 16.24 -1.04
CA LEU A 417 -24.13 17.17 -2.15
C LEU A 417 -24.68 16.39 -3.36
N ARG A 418 -25.86 16.76 -3.84
CA ARG A 418 -26.56 16.09 -4.95
C ARG A 418 -26.81 17.08 -6.07
N PRO A 419 -25.96 17.12 -7.11
CA PRO A 419 -26.22 17.96 -8.28
C PRO A 419 -27.40 17.40 -9.07
N CYS A 420 -28.24 18.30 -9.55
CA CYS A 420 -29.38 18.01 -10.41
C CYS A 420 -30.26 16.82 -9.97
N PRO A 421 -31.03 16.92 -8.88
CA PRO A 421 -31.82 15.80 -8.34
C PRO A 421 -32.88 15.25 -9.35
N GLU A 422 -33.29 16.06 -10.32
CA GLU A 422 -34.26 15.67 -11.34
C GLU A 422 -33.71 14.71 -12.40
N ASN A 423 -32.41 14.88 -12.72
CA ASN A 423 -31.69 14.04 -13.68
C ASN A 423 -30.35 13.58 -13.05
N PRO A 424 -30.36 12.63 -12.12
CA PRO A 424 -29.17 12.21 -11.40
C PRO A 424 -28.19 11.51 -12.33
N THR A 425 -26.96 12.01 -12.38
CA THR A 425 -25.84 11.44 -13.13
C THR A 425 -24.58 11.42 -12.26
N PRO A 426 -23.67 10.46 -12.48
CA PRO A 426 -22.48 10.35 -11.64
C PRO A 426 -21.65 11.64 -11.58
N VAL A 427 -21.20 12.02 -10.38
CA VAL A 427 -20.31 13.16 -10.18
C VAL A 427 -18.89 12.76 -10.54
N LYS A 428 -18.27 13.50 -11.46
CA LYS A 428 -16.93 13.19 -12.00
C LYS A 428 -15.85 14.18 -11.57
N ALA A 429 -16.20 15.45 -11.39
CA ALA A 429 -15.27 16.51 -11.08
C ALA A 429 -15.74 17.33 -9.88
N CYS A 430 -14.80 17.81 -9.08
CA CYS A 430 -15.06 18.72 -7.98
C CYS A 430 -13.94 19.76 -7.84
N ALA A 431 -14.31 20.95 -7.39
CA ALA A 431 -13.38 22.01 -7.00
C ALA A 431 -13.94 22.77 -5.82
N ILE A 432 -13.07 23.17 -4.89
CA ILE A 432 -13.42 24.04 -3.77
C ILE A 432 -12.94 25.45 -4.10
N SER A 433 -13.78 26.44 -3.83
CA SER A 433 -13.46 27.86 -4.01
C SER A 433 -12.27 28.29 -3.13
N ALA A 434 -11.50 29.29 -3.53
CA ALA A 434 -10.34 29.76 -2.78
C ALA A 434 -10.70 30.23 -1.36
N CYS A 435 -11.92 30.75 -1.14
CA CYS A 435 -12.39 31.11 0.21
C CYS A 435 -12.83 29.92 1.08
N GLY A 436 -12.87 28.68 0.53
CA GLY A 436 -13.31 27.49 1.24
C GLY A 436 -14.81 27.41 1.60
N ASN A 437 -15.64 28.31 1.04
CA ASN A 437 -17.07 28.38 1.35
C ASN A 437 -17.93 27.57 0.39
N PHE A 438 -17.46 27.36 -0.83
CA PHE A 438 -18.25 26.74 -1.90
C PHE A 438 -17.52 25.55 -2.52
N ALA A 439 -18.28 24.54 -2.89
CA ALA A 439 -17.85 23.47 -3.78
C ALA A 439 -18.60 23.56 -5.11
N VAL A 440 -17.90 23.35 -6.19
CA VAL A 440 -18.45 23.21 -7.53
C VAL A 440 -18.32 21.77 -7.96
N LEU A 441 -19.40 21.16 -8.42
CA LEU A 441 -19.46 19.76 -8.82
C LEU A 441 -19.84 19.67 -10.30
N GLY A 442 -19.12 18.84 -11.05
CA GLY A 442 -19.41 18.51 -12.45
C GLY A 442 -19.81 17.05 -12.58
N THR A 443 -20.80 16.78 -13.43
CA THR A 443 -21.37 15.43 -13.60
C THR A 443 -21.11 14.85 -14.99
N ALA A 444 -21.30 13.54 -15.13
CA ALA A 444 -21.23 12.84 -16.41
C ALA A 444 -22.32 13.28 -17.41
N GLY A 445 -23.42 13.84 -16.94
CA GLY A 445 -24.51 14.38 -17.77
C GLY A 445 -24.29 15.83 -18.21
N GLY A 446 -23.14 16.44 -17.96
CA GLY A 446 -22.85 17.83 -18.35
C GLY A 446 -23.36 18.90 -17.37
N TRP A 447 -23.92 18.51 -16.24
CA TRP A 447 -24.43 19.44 -15.23
C TRP A 447 -23.30 19.95 -14.35
N ILE A 448 -23.35 21.26 -14.03
CA ILE A 448 -22.43 21.88 -13.07
C ILE A 448 -23.24 22.67 -12.05
N GLU A 449 -23.00 22.40 -10.78
CA GLU A 449 -23.73 23.04 -9.69
C GLU A 449 -22.79 23.46 -8.56
N ARG A 450 -23.10 24.60 -7.95
CA ARG A 450 -22.33 25.19 -6.84
C ARG A 450 -23.08 25.01 -5.53
N PHE A 451 -22.40 24.46 -4.53
CA PHE A 451 -22.92 24.23 -3.19
C PHE A 451 -22.20 25.06 -2.15
N ASN A 452 -22.90 25.50 -1.14
CA ASN A 452 -22.30 26.07 0.06
C ASN A 452 -21.90 24.94 1.00
N LEU A 453 -20.62 24.84 1.36
CA LEU A 453 -20.10 23.75 2.21
C LEU A 453 -20.58 23.82 3.66
N GLN A 454 -20.90 25.00 4.18
CA GLN A 454 -21.41 25.17 5.54
C GLN A 454 -22.83 24.61 5.69
N SER A 455 -23.71 24.87 4.71
CA SER A 455 -25.14 24.50 4.79
C SER A 455 -25.51 23.28 3.95
N GLY A 456 -24.62 22.84 3.04
CA GLY A 456 -24.95 21.78 2.07
C GLY A 456 -25.95 22.17 0.98
N ILE A 457 -26.36 23.45 0.92
CA ILE A 457 -27.42 23.92 0.02
C ILE A 457 -26.82 24.37 -1.31
N SER A 458 -27.51 24.04 -2.41
CA SER A 458 -27.19 24.55 -3.74
C SER A 458 -27.34 26.08 -3.82
N ARG A 459 -26.40 26.72 -4.50
CA ARG A 459 -26.33 28.17 -4.67
C ARG A 459 -26.27 28.61 -6.13
N GLY A 460 -26.65 27.73 -7.04
CA GLY A 460 -26.78 28.03 -8.45
C GLY A 460 -26.21 26.94 -9.36
N SER A 461 -26.87 26.79 -10.50
CA SER A 461 -26.47 25.88 -11.56
C SER A 461 -25.92 26.67 -12.74
N TYR A 462 -24.90 26.17 -13.38
CA TYR A 462 -24.26 26.78 -14.55
C TYR A 462 -24.91 26.21 -15.81
N VAL A 463 -25.52 27.04 -16.62
CA VAL A 463 -26.34 26.63 -17.77
C VAL A 463 -25.91 27.38 -19.02
N ASP A 464 -25.69 26.67 -20.12
CA ASP A 464 -25.35 27.23 -21.43
C ASP A 464 -26.00 26.48 -22.59
N THR A 465 -26.56 25.28 -22.37
CA THR A 465 -27.17 24.47 -23.42
C THR A 465 -28.70 24.61 -23.38
N PRO A 466 -29.39 24.39 -24.51
CA PRO A 466 -30.86 24.35 -24.54
C PRO A 466 -31.47 23.28 -23.63
N LYS A 467 -30.69 22.25 -23.28
CA LYS A 467 -31.10 21.18 -22.38
C LYS A 467 -31.03 21.57 -20.91
N GLY A 468 -30.49 22.76 -20.58
CA GLY A 468 -30.28 23.22 -19.21
C GLY A 468 -28.96 22.76 -18.58
N SER A 469 -28.09 22.08 -19.31
CA SER A 469 -26.76 21.65 -18.85
C SER A 469 -25.66 22.68 -19.16
N ALA A 470 -24.49 22.53 -18.56
CA ALA A 470 -23.34 23.38 -18.84
C ALA A 470 -22.58 22.91 -20.10
N HIS A 471 -22.48 21.60 -20.30
CA HIS A 471 -21.83 20.95 -21.43
C HIS A 471 -22.72 19.90 -22.07
N ASP A 472 -22.49 19.58 -23.33
CA ASP A 472 -23.25 18.53 -24.07
C ASP A 472 -22.75 17.10 -23.76
N GLY A 473 -21.84 16.92 -22.84
CA GLY A 473 -21.28 15.63 -22.44
C GLY A 473 -20.67 15.68 -21.04
N GLU A 474 -19.88 14.69 -20.71
CA GLU A 474 -19.23 14.55 -19.41
C GLU A 474 -18.36 15.77 -19.07
N VAL A 475 -18.49 16.28 -17.85
CA VAL A 475 -17.60 17.30 -17.29
C VAL A 475 -16.34 16.60 -16.77
N VAL A 476 -15.23 16.82 -17.47
CA VAL A 476 -13.94 16.20 -17.13
C VAL A 476 -13.28 16.88 -15.93
N GLY A 477 -13.44 18.20 -15.82
CA GLY A 477 -12.84 18.93 -14.73
C GLY A 477 -13.49 20.29 -14.51
N VAL A 478 -13.38 20.75 -13.26
CA VAL A 478 -13.81 22.08 -12.83
C VAL A 478 -12.70 22.73 -12.00
N ALA A 479 -12.56 24.04 -12.08
CA ALA A 479 -11.60 24.80 -11.31
C ALA A 479 -12.15 26.17 -10.93
N CYS A 480 -11.67 26.72 -9.80
CA CYS A 480 -12.03 28.08 -9.35
C CYS A 480 -10.76 28.93 -9.27
N ASP A 481 -10.88 30.21 -9.62
CA ASP A 481 -9.80 31.18 -9.52
C ASP A 481 -9.46 31.55 -8.05
N SER A 482 -8.37 32.26 -7.86
CA SER A 482 -7.92 32.74 -6.54
C SER A 482 -8.82 33.80 -5.92
N THR A 483 -9.55 34.55 -6.76
CA THR A 483 -10.40 35.68 -6.34
C THR A 483 -11.87 35.29 -6.17
N ASN A 484 -12.25 34.07 -6.52
CA ASN A 484 -13.64 33.58 -6.58
C ASN A 484 -14.54 34.42 -7.50
N THR A 485 -13.99 34.92 -8.61
CA THR A 485 -14.72 35.65 -9.64
C THR A 485 -15.00 34.78 -10.86
N LEU A 486 -14.12 33.83 -11.16
CA LEU A 486 -14.21 32.95 -12.30
C LEU A 486 -14.31 31.48 -11.87
N MET A 487 -15.07 30.72 -12.61
CA MET A 487 -15.08 29.27 -12.60
C MET A 487 -14.77 28.77 -14.01
N ILE A 488 -13.95 27.73 -14.12
CA ILE A 488 -13.51 27.14 -15.38
C ILE A 488 -14.03 25.71 -15.40
N SER A 489 -14.60 25.29 -16.51
CA SER A 489 -15.02 23.91 -16.74
C SER A 489 -14.55 23.41 -18.10
N ALA A 490 -14.26 22.13 -18.17
CA ALA A 490 -13.93 21.45 -19.41
C ALA A 490 -14.87 20.26 -19.63
N GLY A 491 -15.48 20.21 -20.79
CA GLY A 491 -16.24 19.08 -21.27
C GLY A 491 -15.36 18.07 -21.99
N TYR A 492 -15.82 16.83 -22.07
CA TYR A 492 -15.11 15.73 -22.71
C TYR A 492 -14.80 16.01 -24.20
N HIS A 493 -15.71 16.68 -24.90
CA HIS A 493 -15.60 16.97 -26.33
C HIS A 493 -14.59 18.09 -26.67
N GLY A 494 -13.89 18.65 -25.69
CA GLY A 494 -12.89 19.68 -25.91
C GLY A 494 -13.39 21.10 -25.73
N ASP A 495 -14.62 21.29 -25.32
CA ASP A 495 -15.20 22.57 -25.01
C ASP A 495 -14.77 23.05 -23.61
N ILE A 496 -14.12 24.19 -23.56
CA ILE A 496 -13.75 24.84 -22.30
C ILE A 496 -14.58 26.11 -22.15
N LYS A 497 -15.16 26.28 -20.96
CA LYS A 497 -16.01 27.42 -20.64
C LYS A 497 -15.50 28.13 -19.40
N VAL A 498 -15.50 29.46 -19.46
CA VAL A 498 -15.22 30.34 -18.33
C VAL A 498 -16.49 31.04 -17.93
N TRP A 499 -16.83 30.91 -16.67
CA TRP A 499 -18.08 31.35 -16.11
C TRP A 499 -17.87 32.47 -15.09
N ASP A 500 -18.85 33.34 -14.94
CA ASP A 500 -18.94 34.19 -13.77
C ASP A 500 -19.30 33.34 -12.54
N PHE A 501 -18.47 33.39 -11.52
CA PHE A 501 -18.64 32.51 -10.35
C PHE A 501 -19.96 32.77 -9.61
N LYS A 502 -20.37 34.04 -9.46
CA LYS A 502 -21.61 34.40 -8.75
C LYS A 502 -22.84 34.35 -9.64
N GLY A 503 -22.73 34.87 -10.85
CA GLY A 503 -23.86 34.99 -11.79
C GLY A 503 -24.22 33.72 -12.53
N CYS A 504 -23.33 32.72 -12.53
CA CYS A 504 -23.52 31.41 -13.18
C CYS A 504 -23.78 31.50 -14.70
N TYR A 505 -23.30 32.53 -15.37
CA TYR A 505 -23.37 32.70 -16.83
C TYR A 505 -22.01 32.57 -17.49
N VAL A 506 -21.99 32.19 -18.76
CA VAL A 506 -20.75 32.04 -19.55
C VAL A 506 -20.20 33.43 -19.86
N LYS A 507 -18.93 33.68 -19.52
CA LYS A 507 -18.17 34.85 -19.95
C LYS A 507 -17.46 34.61 -21.28
N SER A 508 -16.92 33.44 -21.46
CA SER A 508 -16.20 33.06 -22.67
C SER A 508 -16.15 31.53 -22.82
N SER A 509 -16.02 31.07 -24.05
CA SER A 509 -15.85 29.67 -24.38
C SER A 509 -14.95 29.50 -25.59
N TRP A 510 -14.23 28.40 -25.63
CA TRP A 510 -13.46 27.98 -26.82
C TRP A 510 -13.41 26.46 -26.92
N GLU A 511 -13.13 25.98 -28.11
CA GLU A 511 -12.99 24.54 -28.40
C GLU A 511 -11.53 24.23 -28.72
N ILE A 512 -11.05 23.08 -28.23
CA ILE A 512 -9.69 22.58 -28.50
C ILE A 512 -9.65 21.73 -29.76
N GLY A 513 -10.77 21.12 -30.15
CA GLY A 513 -10.87 20.20 -31.29
C GLY A 513 -10.39 18.77 -31.02
N CYS A 514 -10.01 18.46 -29.77
CA CYS A 514 -9.60 17.13 -29.31
C CYS A 514 -10.29 16.81 -27.98
N THR A 515 -10.47 15.54 -27.66
CA THR A 515 -11.07 15.16 -26.38
C THR A 515 -10.15 15.51 -25.21
N VAL A 516 -10.71 16.13 -24.19
CA VAL A 516 -9.97 16.49 -22.97
C VAL A 516 -10.02 15.33 -21.99
N VAL A 517 -8.85 14.95 -21.47
CA VAL A 517 -8.72 13.86 -20.49
C VAL A 517 -8.62 14.41 -19.07
N LYS A 518 -7.90 15.52 -18.89
CA LYS A 518 -7.68 16.14 -17.58
C LYS A 518 -7.39 17.62 -17.71
N ILE A 519 -7.77 18.37 -16.67
CA ILE A 519 -7.40 19.78 -16.52
C ILE A 519 -6.77 20.03 -15.15
N VAL A 520 -5.82 20.94 -15.11
CA VAL A 520 -5.24 21.47 -13.86
C VAL A 520 -5.07 22.98 -14.00
N TYR A 521 -5.58 23.71 -13.05
CA TYR A 521 -5.53 25.17 -13.04
C TYR A 521 -4.57 25.67 -11.97
N ASN A 522 -3.65 26.54 -12.35
CA ASN A 522 -2.79 27.24 -11.41
C ASN A 522 -3.41 28.58 -11.00
N ARG A 523 -3.80 28.67 -9.73
CA ARG A 523 -4.48 29.83 -9.16
C ARG A 523 -3.60 31.08 -9.05
N LEU A 524 -2.26 30.94 -9.05
CA LEU A 524 -1.35 32.07 -8.91
C LEU A 524 -1.15 32.83 -10.21
N ASN A 525 -0.93 32.14 -11.31
CA ASN A 525 -0.63 32.75 -12.61
C ASN A 525 -1.79 32.72 -13.61
N GLY A 526 -2.94 32.13 -13.25
CA GLY A 526 -4.12 32.08 -14.10
C GLY A 526 -4.00 31.14 -15.31
N LEU A 527 -3.02 30.23 -15.31
CA LEU A 527 -2.79 29.28 -16.39
C LEU A 527 -3.61 27.99 -16.18
N LEU A 528 -4.28 27.57 -17.24
CA LEU A 528 -4.96 26.28 -17.32
C LEU A 528 -4.14 25.31 -18.17
N ALA A 529 -3.72 24.21 -17.57
CA ALA A 529 -3.13 23.07 -18.29
C ALA A 529 -4.23 22.07 -18.66
N THR A 530 -4.26 21.66 -19.91
CA THR A 530 -5.17 20.66 -20.43
C THR A 530 -4.39 19.50 -21.03
N VAL A 531 -4.80 18.30 -20.72
CA VAL A 531 -4.33 17.07 -21.37
C VAL A 531 -5.40 16.61 -22.33
N THR A 532 -4.99 16.32 -23.53
CA THR A 532 -5.88 15.83 -24.60
C THR A 532 -5.44 14.42 -25.05
N ASP A 533 -6.31 13.69 -25.71
CA ASP A 533 -6.07 12.32 -26.19
C ASP A 533 -4.96 12.21 -27.25
N ASP A 534 -4.57 13.32 -27.88
CA ASP A 534 -3.42 13.42 -28.78
C ASP A 534 -2.05 13.42 -28.06
N LEU A 535 -2.03 13.15 -26.73
CA LEU A 535 -0.84 13.10 -25.88
C LEU A 535 -0.11 14.45 -25.73
N VAL A 536 -0.80 15.54 -26.01
CA VAL A 536 -0.26 16.89 -25.93
C VAL A 536 -0.78 17.61 -24.71
N ILE A 537 0.10 18.32 -24.03
CA ILE A 537 -0.26 19.23 -22.94
C ILE A 537 -0.31 20.65 -23.48
N ARG A 538 -1.46 21.31 -23.35
CA ARG A 538 -1.67 22.70 -23.78
C ARG A 538 -1.89 23.60 -22.58
N LEU A 539 -1.22 24.75 -22.57
CA LEU A 539 -1.42 25.80 -21.58
C LEU A 539 -2.20 26.95 -22.18
N TYR A 540 -3.28 27.31 -21.50
CA TYR A 540 -4.13 28.45 -21.84
C TYR A 540 -4.05 29.52 -20.74
N ASP A 541 -3.95 30.77 -21.15
CA ASP A 541 -4.22 31.90 -20.27
C ASP A 541 -5.72 32.14 -20.27
N VAL A 542 -6.35 31.92 -19.11
CA VAL A 542 -7.81 32.00 -18.95
C VAL A 542 -8.33 33.44 -19.09
N VAL A 543 -7.52 34.43 -18.76
CA VAL A 543 -7.89 35.84 -18.86
C VAL A 543 -7.73 36.36 -20.29
N ALA A 544 -6.58 36.02 -20.90
CA ALA A 544 -6.30 36.41 -22.30
C ALA A 544 -6.97 35.56 -23.34
N LEU A 545 -7.60 34.44 -22.94
CA LEU A 545 -8.34 33.49 -23.82
C LEU A 545 -7.50 32.97 -24.98
N ARG A 546 -6.22 32.70 -24.74
CA ARG A 546 -5.29 32.23 -25.77
C ARG A 546 -4.42 31.09 -25.28
N MET A 547 -4.05 30.22 -26.21
CA MET A 547 -3.02 29.20 -25.96
C MET A 547 -1.65 29.89 -25.82
N VAL A 548 -0.98 29.65 -24.71
CA VAL A 548 0.33 30.23 -24.39
C VAL A 548 1.46 29.28 -24.76
N ARG A 549 1.31 28.01 -24.45
CA ARG A 549 2.35 26.98 -24.62
C ARG A 549 1.77 25.63 -25.02
N LYS A 550 2.59 24.82 -25.64
CA LYS A 550 2.31 23.44 -26.03
C LYS A 550 3.52 22.57 -25.66
N PHE A 551 3.29 21.42 -25.02
CA PHE A 551 4.32 20.48 -24.66
C PHE A 551 4.02 19.13 -25.29
N GLU A 552 4.99 18.59 -26.02
CA GLU A 552 4.93 17.32 -26.70
C GLU A 552 6.10 16.44 -26.26
N GLY A 553 5.91 15.12 -26.23
CA GLY A 553 6.99 14.19 -25.91
C GLY A 553 6.57 12.89 -25.28
N HIS A 554 5.41 12.81 -24.60
CA HIS A 554 4.88 11.56 -24.09
C HIS A 554 4.47 10.64 -25.24
N THR A 555 4.72 9.34 -25.07
CA THR A 555 4.43 8.31 -26.09
C THR A 555 3.20 7.48 -25.74
N ASP A 556 2.67 7.62 -24.54
CA ASP A 556 1.48 6.93 -24.07
C ASP A 556 0.63 7.87 -23.20
N ARG A 557 -0.56 7.43 -22.82
CA ARG A 557 -1.56 8.19 -22.10
C ARG A 557 -0.96 8.92 -20.89
N ILE A 558 -1.17 10.22 -20.83
CA ILE A 558 -0.81 11.06 -19.68
C ILE A 558 -1.81 10.79 -18.54
N THR A 559 -1.29 10.43 -17.38
CA THR A 559 -2.11 10.03 -16.21
C THR A 559 -2.43 11.21 -15.31
N ASP A 560 -1.44 12.06 -15.04
CA ASP A 560 -1.60 13.19 -14.13
C ASP A 560 -0.70 14.37 -14.47
N LEU A 561 -1.13 15.54 -13.99
CA LEU A 561 -0.40 16.81 -14.07
C LEU A 561 -0.35 17.50 -12.72
N CYS A 562 0.72 18.20 -12.45
CA CYS A 562 0.86 19.06 -11.28
C CYS A 562 1.70 20.30 -11.61
N PHE A 563 1.24 21.49 -11.22
CA PHE A 563 2.07 22.70 -11.24
C PHE A 563 2.92 22.78 -9.97
N SER A 564 4.09 23.39 -10.10
CA SER A 564 4.82 23.91 -8.92
C SER A 564 4.06 25.08 -8.31
N GLU A 565 4.25 25.33 -7.01
CA GLU A 565 3.57 26.42 -6.30
C GLU A 565 3.92 27.79 -6.91
N ASP A 566 5.16 27.99 -7.34
CA ASP A 566 5.61 29.21 -8.01
C ASP A 566 5.13 29.34 -9.47
N GLY A 567 4.47 28.32 -10.02
CA GLY A 567 3.93 28.28 -11.38
C GLY A 567 4.97 28.22 -12.49
N LYS A 568 6.26 28.00 -12.18
CA LYS A 568 7.33 27.93 -13.18
C LYS A 568 7.49 26.54 -13.81
N TRP A 569 7.18 25.50 -13.03
CA TRP A 569 7.29 24.12 -13.49
C TRP A 569 5.91 23.49 -13.65
N LEU A 570 5.83 22.65 -14.66
CA LEU A 570 4.73 21.70 -14.86
C LEU A 570 5.32 20.31 -14.85
N LEU A 571 4.79 19.43 -14.01
CA LEU A 571 5.15 18.03 -13.94
C LEU A 571 4.07 17.22 -14.63
N SER A 572 4.45 16.24 -15.42
CA SER A 572 3.52 15.32 -16.08
C SER A 572 3.97 13.89 -15.94
N SER A 573 3.04 12.98 -15.68
CA SER A 573 3.25 11.54 -15.67
C SER A 573 2.47 10.86 -16.76
N SER A 574 3.00 9.75 -17.27
CA SER A 574 2.38 8.97 -18.33
C SER A 574 2.52 7.47 -18.09
N MET A 575 1.69 6.70 -18.78
CA MET A 575 1.76 5.24 -18.81
C MET A 575 3.02 4.73 -19.51
N ASP A 576 3.75 5.60 -20.25
CA ASP A 576 5.06 5.30 -20.82
C ASP A 576 6.18 5.08 -19.77
N GLY A 577 5.85 5.18 -18.48
CA GLY A 577 6.81 5.05 -17.38
C GLY A 577 7.70 6.28 -17.20
N SER A 578 7.40 7.40 -17.85
CA SER A 578 8.16 8.64 -17.67
C SER A 578 7.44 9.67 -16.80
N LEU A 579 8.20 10.34 -15.95
CA LEU A 579 7.86 11.58 -15.28
C LEU A 579 8.65 12.70 -15.94
N ARG A 580 7.97 13.68 -16.52
CA ARG A 580 8.62 14.81 -17.20
C ARG A 580 8.38 16.10 -16.46
N ILE A 581 9.41 16.93 -16.44
CA ILE A 581 9.40 18.24 -15.83
C ILE A 581 9.61 19.28 -16.92
N TRP A 582 8.65 20.20 -17.02
CA TRP A 582 8.62 21.21 -18.06
C TRP A 582 8.79 22.61 -17.43
N ASP A 583 9.63 23.43 -18.06
CA ASP A 583 9.71 24.85 -17.77
C ASP A 583 8.57 25.58 -18.50
N VAL A 584 7.66 26.17 -17.74
CA VAL A 584 6.51 26.89 -18.28
C VAL A 584 6.92 28.16 -19.00
N VAL A 585 7.97 28.84 -18.50
CA VAL A 585 8.46 30.12 -19.07
C VAL A 585 9.23 29.89 -20.37
N LEU A 586 10.19 28.96 -20.34
CA LEU A 586 11.07 28.67 -21.48
C LEU A 586 10.46 27.69 -22.49
N ALA A 587 9.30 27.09 -22.17
CA ALA A 587 8.59 26.11 -23.01
C ALA A 587 9.46 24.90 -23.41
N ARG A 588 10.32 24.43 -22.52
CA ARG A 588 11.21 23.29 -22.76
C ARG A 588 11.12 22.26 -21.64
N GLN A 589 11.48 21.03 -21.98
CA GLN A 589 11.67 19.99 -20.98
C GLN A 589 12.97 20.23 -20.21
N ILE A 590 12.89 20.21 -18.87
CA ILE A 590 14.05 20.34 -17.99
C ILE A 590 14.64 18.97 -17.71
N ASP A 591 13.79 18.00 -17.33
CA ASP A 591 14.22 16.68 -16.92
C ASP A 591 13.18 15.61 -17.33
N ALA A 592 13.62 14.36 -17.43
CA ALA A 592 12.75 13.19 -17.63
C ALA A 592 13.28 12.03 -16.80
N ILE A 593 12.46 11.56 -15.87
CA ILE A 593 12.78 10.45 -14.98
C ILE A 593 11.99 9.23 -15.44
N HIS A 594 12.70 8.14 -15.73
CA HIS A 594 12.06 6.86 -16.02
C HIS A 594 11.90 6.04 -14.76
N VAL A 595 10.70 5.51 -14.56
CA VAL A 595 10.33 4.67 -13.42
C VAL A 595 9.94 3.27 -13.89
N ASP A 596 10.25 2.27 -13.08
CA ASP A 596 9.95 0.86 -13.42
C ASP A 596 8.45 0.56 -13.53
N VAL A 597 7.62 1.32 -12.83
CA VAL A 597 6.16 1.15 -12.80
C VAL A 597 5.51 2.51 -13.03
N SER A 598 4.59 2.58 -13.99
CA SER A 598 3.93 3.81 -14.38
C SER A 598 3.25 4.53 -13.21
N ILE A 599 3.32 5.85 -13.22
CA ILE A 599 2.75 6.72 -12.19
C ILE A 599 1.27 6.95 -12.50
N THR A 600 0.41 6.84 -11.48
CA THR A 600 -1.03 7.07 -11.59
C THR A 600 -1.46 8.45 -11.13
N ALA A 601 -0.85 8.99 -10.09
CA ALA A 601 -1.14 10.33 -9.61
C ALA A 601 0.13 11.03 -9.08
N LEU A 602 0.14 12.35 -9.16
CA LEU A 602 1.23 13.24 -8.76
C LEU A 602 0.74 14.29 -7.77
N SER A 603 1.59 14.67 -6.85
CA SER A 603 1.42 15.88 -6.06
C SER A 603 2.79 16.43 -5.65
N LEU A 604 3.03 17.71 -5.86
CA LEU A 604 4.25 18.38 -5.42
C LEU A 604 3.97 19.12 -4.10
N SER A 605 4.93 19.09 -3.18
CA SER A 605 4.81 19.84 -1.92
C SER A 605 4.78 21.35 -2.20
N PRO A 606 4.08 22.15 -1.38
CA PRO A 606 4.08 23.62 -1.52
C PRO A 606 5.47 24.23 -1.46
N ASN A 607 6.38 23.64 -0.71
CA ASN A 607 7.79 24.09 -0.64
C ASN A 607 8.64 23.63 -1.83
N MET A 608 8.10 22.82 -2.74
CA MET A 608 8.78 22.25 -3.92
C MET A 608 9.99 21.34 -3.60
N ASP A 609 10.08 20.85 -2.37
CA ASP A 609 11.17 20.02 -1.86
C ASP A 609 10.87 18.52 -1.95
N VAL A 610 9.61 18.13 -2.01
CA VAL A 610 9.18 16.73 -2.05
C VAL A 610 8.10 16.52 -3.11
N LEU A 611 8.30 15.55 -3.96
CA LEU A 611 7.30 15.05 -4.89
C LEU A 611 6.69 13.75 -4.36
N ALA A 612 5.37 13.66 -4.31
CA ALA A 612 4.64 12.45 -3.98
C ALA A 612 4.08 11.80 -5.26
N THR A 613 4.23 10.49 -5.38
CA THR A 613 3.73 9.72 -6.53
C THR A 613 3.01 8.45 -6.07
N THR A 614 2.03 8.03 -6.84
CA THR A 614 1.42 6.71 -6.73
C THR A 614 1.67 5.94 -8.03
N HIS A 615 1.75 4.62 -7.93
CA HIS A 615 2.10 3.77 -9.06
C HIS A 615 1.06 2.67 -9.28
N VAL A 616 0.98 2.17 -10.50
CA VAL A 616 0.09 1.07 -10.87
C VAL A 616 0.41 -0.16 -10.00
N ASP A 617 -0.62 -0.79 -9.44
CA ASP A 617 -0.53 -2.00 -8.61
C ASP A 617 0.37 -1.90 -7.36
N GLN A 618 0.75 -0.68 -6.95
CA GLN A 618 1.51 -0.46 -5.72
C GLN A 618 0.67 0.21 -4.64
N LYS A 619 0.83 -0.24 -3.40
CA LYS A 619 -0.03 0.14 -2.26
C LYS A 619 0.46 1.35 -1.48
N GLY A 620 1.64 1.85 -1.79
CA GLY A 620 2.27 2.97 -1.10
C GLY A 620 2.22 4.27 -1.88
N VAL A 621 2.46 5.37 -1.18
CA VAL A 621 2.78 6.69 -1.75
C VAL A 621 4.29 6.85 -1.70
N TYR A 622 4.91 7.09 -2.83
CA TYR A 622 6.37 7.22 -2.95
C TYR A 622 6.77 8.69 -2.93
N LEU A 623 7.80 8.99 -2.15
CA LEU A 623 8.38 10.33 -2.06
C LEU A 623 9.73 10.36 -2.78
N TRP A 624 9.92 11.47 -3.45
CA TRP A 624 11.13 11.76 -4.22
C TRP A 624 11.70 13.10 -3.79
#